data_e1ba23b82bee10c0805842028dee821a
#
_entry.id   e1ba23b82bee10c0805842028dee821a
#
_cell.length_a   1.000
_cell.length_b   1.000
_cell.length_c   1.000
_cell.angle_alpha   90.00
_cell.angle_beta   90.00
_cell.angle_gamma   90.00
#
_symmetry.space_group_name_H-M   'P 1'
#
loop_
_entity.id
_entity.type
_entity.pdbx_description
1 polymer ?
#
loop_
_entity_poly.entity_id
_entity_poly.type
_entity_poly.pdbx_seq_one_letter_code
_entity_poly.pdbx_strand_id
1 'polypeptide(L)'
;MLRKLFNKPFVLASVIVALTFLALPLVSSAQGIPMVNVTGGPKGQQQYSLSLQLLALMTSLTLLPSFLLMMTAFVRIIIVLSILRQALGTGQTPPNTVLVGLSLFLTLFIMSPVFNDVYNNAVMPYMQKGMAFDKALAAAEEPIRNFMMKQTREDDIGLFMQMANKGEPANAAAVPFSTLVPAFITSELKSAFTIGFLIYIPFVVIDLIVSSVLMSMGMMMLSPMMISMPFKLMLFVLVDGWSLILGSLAASFAT
;
A
#
# COMPACT_ATOMS: atom_id res chain seq x y z
N MET A 1 29.01 -24.44 -3.17
CA MET A 1 27.91 -23.94 -4.01
C MET A 1 26.96 -22.99 -3.26
N LEU A 2 26.96 -22.94 -1.93
CA LEU A 2 26.08 -22.10 -1.09
C LEU A 2 26.52 -20.62 -0.95
N ARG A 3 27.76 -20.27 -1.31
CA ARG A 3 28.33 -18.92 -1.12
C ARG A 3 27.91 -17.88 -2.17
N LYS A 4 27.28 -18.30 -3.29
CA LYS A 4 26.82 -17.42 -4.39
C LYS A 4 25.36 -16.96 -4.26
N LEU A 5 24.57 -17.56 -3.34
CA LEU A 5 23.16 -17.20 -3.12
C LEU A 5 22.99 -15.98 -2.18
N PHE A 6 24.01 -15.66 -1.36
CA PHE A 6 23.96 -14.58 -0.38
C PHE A 6 24.33 -13.19 -0.90
N ASN A 7 24.69 -13.06 -2.16
CA ASN A 7 25.22 -11.80 -2.72
C ASN A 7 24.18 -11.02 -3.54
N LYS A 8 22.91 -11.31 -3.40
CA LYS A 8 21.83 -10.51 -4.00
C LYS A 8 21.21 -9.61 -2.93
N PRO A 9 21.14 -8.28 -3.14
CA PRO A 9 20.61 -7.33 -2.17
C PRO A 9 19.17 -7.66 -1.70
N PHE A 10 18.44 -8.40 -2.52
CA PHE A 10 17.08 -8.84 -2.23
C PHE A 10 17.00 -9.88 -1.08
N VAL A 11 17.95 -10.80 -1.02
CA VAL A 11 18.00 -11.81 0.07
C VAL A 11 18.44 -11.16 1.37
N LEU A 12 19.34 -10.17 1.30
CA LEU A 12 19.76 -9.40 2.48
C LEU A 12 18.59 -8.55 3.03
N ALA A 13 17.83 -7.90 2.16
CA ALA A 13 16.68 -7.09 2.56
C ALA A 13 15.57 -7.95 3.21
N SER A 14 15.27 -9.13 2.66
CA SER A 14 14.26 -10.03 3.24
C SER A 14 14.71 -10.63 4.59
N VAL A 15 16.00 -10.91 4.74
CA VAL A 15 16.58 -11.39 6.01
C VAL A 15 16.59 -10.27 7.06
N ILE A 16 16.86 -9.02 6.67
CA ILE A 16 16.81 -7.85 7.57
C ILE A 16 15.37 -7.58 8.03
N VAL A 17 14.40 -7.64 7.14
CA VAL A 17 12.96 -7.50 7.50
C VAL A 17 12.50 -8.64 8.41
N ALA A 18 12.90 -9.87 8.14
CA ALA A 18 12.58 -11.02 9.00
C ALA A 18 13.28 -10.93 10.37
N LEU A 19 14.54 -10.47 10.42
CA LEU A 19 15.30 -10.25 11.66
C LEU A 19 14.76 -9.07 12.47
N THR A 20 14.29 -8.00 11.85
CA THR A 20 13.62 -6.89 12.56
C THR A 20 12.27 -7.35 13.13
N PHE A 21 11.52 -8.17 12.43
CA PHE A 21 10.27 -8.74 12.95
C PHE A 21 10.50 -9.73 14.10
N LEU A 22 11.60 -10.47 14.06
CA LEU A 22 11.97 -11.44 15.12
C LEU A 22 12.64 -10.74 16.32
N ALA A 23 13.27 -9.58 16.14
CA ALA A 23 13.94 -8.82 17.19
C ALA A 23 12.98 -7.91 17.98
N LEU A 24 11.77 -7.66 17.51
CA LEU A 24 10.76 -6.84 18.19
C LEU A 24 10.43 -7.33 19.63
N PRO A 25 10.38 -8.63 19.95
CA PRO A 25 10.18 -9.07 21.33
C PRO A 25 11.44 -9.00 22.20
N LEU A 26 12.64 -8.91 21.62
CA LEU A 26 13.91 -8.86 22.38
C LEU A 26 14.30 -7.45 22.86
N VAL A 27 13.71 -6.40 22.29
CA VAL A 27 13.94 -5.00 22.69
C VAL A 27 13.11 -4.62 23.93
N SER A 28 12.27 -5.51 24.43
CA SER A 28 11.43 -5.29 25.62
C SER A 28 12.22 -5.20 26.96
N SER A 29 13.54 -5.28 26.93
CA SER A 29 14.40 -5.15 28.12
C SER A 29 15.25 -3.89 28.14
N ALA A 30 15.06 -2.96 27.18
CA ALA A 30 15.71 -1.66 27.23
C ALA A 30 15.07 -0.83 28.35
N GLN A 31 15.89 -0.44 29.31
CA GLN A 31 15.58 0.36 30.51
C GLN A 31 14.55 1.44 30.18
N GLY A 32 13.41 1.38 30.89
CA GLY A 32 12.24 2.18 30.61
C GLY A 32 12.56 3.67 30.52
N ILE A 33 12.26 4.25 29.38
CA ILE A 33 11.98 5.68 29.29
C ILE A 33 10.88 5.91 30.36
N PRO A 34 11.05 6.83 31.31
CA PRO A 34 10.03 7.06 32.34
C PRO A 34 8.75 7.56 31.67
N MET A 35 7.89 6.62 31.32
CA MET A 35 6.62 6.90 30.63
C MET A 35 5.60 7.59 31.51
N VAL A 36 5.89 7.64 32.83
CA VAL A 36 4.93 8.15 33.81
C VAL A 36 5.70 8.93 34.88
N ASN A 37 5.52 10.23 34.90
CA ASN A 37 5.89 11.02 36.07
C ASN A 37 4.81 10.80 37.14
N VAL A 38 5.14 9.98 38.13
CA VAL A 38 4.31 9.84 39.33
C VAL A 38 4.56 11.07 40.23
N THR A 39 3.76 12.08 40.06
CA THR A 39 3.74 13.17 41.04
C THR A 39 2.79 12.75 42.16
N GLY A 40 3.36 12.51 43.34
CA GLY A 40 2.59 12.25 44.56
C GLY A 40 1.71 13.46 44.92
N GLY A 41 0.41 13.35 44.69
CA GLY A 41 -0.56 14.35 45.15
C GLY A 41 -0.77 14.24 46.68
N PRO A 42 -1.29 15.29 47.36
CA PRO A 42 -1.39 15.37 48.81
C PRO A 42 -2.39 14.42 49.50
N LYS A 43 -2.88 13.39 48.83
CA LYS A 43 -3.80 12.36 49.38
C LYS A 43 -3.52 10.94 48.88
N GLY A 44 -2.26 10.61 48.53
CA GLY A 44 -1.94 9.23 48.15
C GLY A 44 -2.55 8.72 46.81
N GLN A 45 -3.18 9.57 46.04
CA GLN A 45 -3.63 9.28 44.70
C GLN A 45 -2.47 9.48 43.73
N GLN A 46 -2.02 8.40 43.13
CA GLN A 46 -1.04 8.43 42.03
C GLN A 46 -1.71 8.99 40.79
N GLN A 47 -1.39 10.23 40.42
CA GLN A 47 -1.79 10.80 39.14
C GLN A 47 -0.77 10.45 38.09
N TYR A 48 -1.20 9.62 37.14
CA TYR A 48 -0.42 9.25 35.97
C TYR A 48 -0.59 10.32 34.88
N SER A 49 0.34 11.23 34.75
CA SER A 49 0.37 12.15 33.60
C SER A 49 1.28 11.60 32.52
N LEU A 50 0.70 11.01 31.49
CA LEU A 50 1.44 10.78 30.25
C LEU A 50 1.83 12.15 29.69
N SER A 51 3.12 12.39 29.44
CA SER A 51 3.52 13.64 28.81
C SER A 51 2.89 13.71 27.41
N LEU A 52 2.34 14.84 27.04
CA LEU A 52 1.71 15.07 25.74
C LEU A 52 2.67 14.73 24.58
N GLN A 53 3.96 14.93 24.79
CA GLN A 53 5.02 14.59 23.84
C GLN A 53 5.13 13.08 23.59
N LEU A 54 4.99 12.26 24.63
CA LEU A 54 5.07 10.82 24.54
C LEU A 54 3.83 10.25 23.85
N LEU A 55 2.65 10.82 24.15
CA LEU A 55 1.41 10.49 23.44
C LEU A 55 1.53 10.83 21.94
N ALA A 56 2.01 12.02 21.61
CA ALA A 56 2.22 12.45 20.23
C ALA A 56 3.24 11.55 19.50
N LEU A 57 4.33 11.16 20.18
CA LEU A 57 5.32 10.23 19.61
C LEU A 57 4.71 8.86 19.34
N MET A 58 3.97 8.29 20.28
CA MET A 58 3.32 7.00 20.14
C MET A 58 2.29 7.00 19.01
N THR A 59 1.45 8.04 18.92
CA THR A 59 0.48 8.17 17.83
C THR A 59 1.15 8.36 16.48
N SER A 60 2.22 9.15 16.41
CA SER A 60 3.00 9.31 15.17
C SER A 60 3.62 8.00 14.72
N LEU A 61 4.19 7.23 15.65
CA LEU A 61 4.84 5.95 15.33
C LEU A 61 3.84 4.88 14.85
N THR A 62 2.61 4.90 15.36
CA THR A 62 1.55 3.95 14.91
C THR A 62 0.96 4.33 13.56
N LEU A 63 0.90 5.63 13.21
CA LEU A 63 0.35 6.10 11.93
C LEU A 63 1.38 6.06 10.79
N LEU A 64 2.67 6.19 11.10
CA LEU A 64 3.74 6.27 10.11
C LEU A 64 3.75 5.12 9.09
N PRO A 65 3.59 3.83 9.45
CA PRO A 65 3.55 2.74 8.48
C PRO A 65 2.38 2.87 7.49
N SER A 66 1.21 3.32 7.95
CA SER A 66 0.04 3.52 7.09
C SER A 66 0.28 4.63 6.07
N PHE A 67 0.88 5.75 6.48
CA PHE A 67 1.24 6.84 5.57
C PHE A 67 2.26 6.38 4.52
N LEU A 68 3.29 5.64 4.93
CA LEU A 68 4.29 5.12 4.00
C LEU A 68 3.67 4.18 2.96
N LEU A 69 2.77 3.27 3.37
CA LEU A 69 2.07 2.38 2.44
C LEU A 69 1.20 3.15 1.45
N MET A 70 0.53 4.22 1.90
CA MET A 70 -0.31 5.06 1.03
C MET A 70 0.47 5.83 -0.03
N MET A 71 1.79 6.01 0.13
CA MET A 71 2.68 6.67 -0.84
C MET A 71 3.33 5.68 -1.82
N THR A 72 2.89 4.44 -1.83
CA THR A 72 3.42 3.37 -2.69
C THR A 72 2.35 2.80 -3.62
N ALA A 73 2.72 1.82 -4.44
CA ALA A 73 1.81 1.06 -5.30
C ALA A 73 0.73 0.26 -4.53
N PHE A 74 0.82 0.14 -3.20
CA PHE A 74 0.00 -0.72 -2.37
C PHE A 74 -1.51 -0.46 -2.53
N VAL A 75 -1.91 0.81 -2.55
CA VAL A 75 -3.32 1.22 -2.59
C VAL A 75 -4.02 0.71 -3.85
N ARG A 76 -3.42 0.91 -5.01
CA ARG A 76 -3.98 0.43 -6.30
C ARG A 76 -4.10 -1.09 -6.30
N ILE A 77 -3.06 -1.78 -5.89
CA ILE A 77 -3.00 -3.25 -5.91
C ILE A 77 -4.06 -3.86 -5.01
N ILE A 78 -4.14 -3.43 -3.75
CA ILE A 78 -5.08 -4.03 -2.78
C ILE A 78 -6.54 -3.80 -3.19
N ILE A 79 -6.87 -2.64 -3.76
CA ILE A 79 -8.22 -2.33 -4.23
C ILE A 79 -8.58 -3.19 -5.44
N VAL A 80 -7.70 -3.30 -6.44
CA VAL A 80 -7.96 -4.12 -7.63
C VAL A 80 -8.13 -5.59 -7.25
N LEU A 81 -7.28 -6.14 -6.38
CA LEU A 81 -7.42 -7.52 -5.91
C LEU A 81 -8.71 -7.73 -5.08
N SER A 82 -9.14 -6.72 -4.32
CA SER A 82 -10.40 -6.76 -3.59
C SER A 82 -11.62 -6.76 -4.53
N ILE A 83 -11.58 -5.97 -5.59
CA ILE A 83 -12.63 -5.94 -6.63
C ILE A 83 -12.65 -7.28 -7.39
N LEU A 84 -11.48 -7.83 -7.75
CA LEU A 84 -11.38 -9.14 -8.37
C LEU A 84 -12.06 -10.24 -7.54
N ARG A 85 -11.78 -10.28 -6.23
CA ARG A 85 -12.44 -11.23 -5.31
C ARG A 85 -13.96 -11.09 -5.33
N GLN A 86 -14.46 -9.85 -5.34
CA GLN A 86 -15.91 -9.59 -5.45
C GLN A 86 -16.47 -10.04 -6.80
N ALA A 87 -15.76 -9.78 -7.90
CA ALA A 87 -16.14 -10.17 -9.26
C ALA A 87 -16.30 -11.69 -9.40
N LEU A 88 -15.39 -12.46 -8.80
CA LEU A 88 -15.45 -13.92 -8.78
C LEU A 88 -16.65 -14.49 -7.98
N GLY A 89 -17.24 -13.68 -7.11
CA GLY A 89 -18.40 -14.12 -6.30
C GLY A 89 -18.04 -15.08 -5.16
N THR A 90 -16.76 -15.26 -4.85
CA THR A 90 -16.27 -16.22 -3.83
C THR A 90 -16.49 -15.73 -2.39
N GLY A 91 -17.00 -14.50 -2.20
CA GLY A 91 -17.26 -13.90 -0.90
C GLY A 91 -15.97 -13.55 -0.15
N GLN A 92 -15.46 -14.50 0.65
CA GLN A 92 -14.29 -14.25 1.50
C GLN A 92 -13.01 -14.98 1.08
N THR A 93 -13.02 -15.67 -0.04
CA THR A 93 -11.83 -16.40 -0.55
C THR A 93 -11.25 -15.69 -1.78
N PRO A 94 -9.94 -15.35 -1.81
CA PRO A 94 -8.92 -15.51 -0.76
C PRO A 94 -9.15 -14.64 0.48
N PRO A 95 -8.71 -15.06 1.69
CA PRO A 95 -8.81 -14.25 2.91
C PRO A 95 -8.07 -12.91 2.80
N ASN A 96 -8.50 -11.91 3.59
CA ASN A 96 -7.88 -10.58 3.56
C ASN A 96 -6.36 -10.62 3.83
N THR A 97 -5.91 -11.50 4.71
CA THR A 97 -4.48 -11.68 5.02
C THR A 97 -3.67 -12.09 3.80
N VAL A 98 -4.23 -12.95 2.93
CA VAL A 98 -3.57 -13.38 1.67
C VAL A 98 -3.53 -12.22 0.68
N LEU A 99 -4.63 -11.47 0.52
CA LEU A 99 -4.66 -10.30 -0.38
C LEU A 99 -3.69 -9.21 0.08
N VAL A 100 -3.64 -8.91 1.38
CA VAL A 100 -2.69 -7.94 1.93
C VAL A 100 -1.26 -8.41 1.73
N GLY A 101 -0.97 -9.70 2.02
CA GLY A 101 0.36 -10.27 1.81
C GLY A 101 0.81 -10.18 0.35
N LEU A 102 -0.05 -10.59 -0.59
CA LEU A 102 0.23 -10.51 -2.03
C LEU A 102 0.43 -9.06 -2.49
N SER A 103 -0.42 -8.14 -2.01
CA SER A 103 -0.28 -6.70 -2.31
C SER A 103 1.04 -6.13 -1.80
N LEU A 104 1.48 -6.51 -0.60
CA LEU A 104 2.78 -6.09 -0.07
C LEU A 104 3.95 -6.63 -0.89
N PHE A 105 3.95 -7.91 -1.27
CA PHE A 105 5.01 -8.49 -2.09
C PHE A 105 5.09 -7.83 -3.47
N LEU A 106 3.94 -7.60 -4.12
CA LEU A 106 3.89 -6.87 -5.39
C LEU A 106 4.35 -5.43 -5.24
N THR A 107 3.96 -4.76 -4.16
CA THR A 107 4.42 -3.39 -3.87
C THR A 107 5.93 -3.35 -3.73
N LEU A 108 6.53 -4.26 -2.95
CA LEU A 108 7.99 -4.34 -2.81
C LEU A 108 8.69 -4.60 -4.13
N PHE A 109 8.11 -5.44 -4.99
CA PHE A 109 8.64 -5.73 -6.31
C PHE A 109 8.60 -4.49 -7.23
N ILE A 110 7.45 -3.81 -7.32
CA ILE A 110 7.25 -2.62 -8.16
C ILE A 110 8.08 -1.43 -7.66
N MET A 111 8.13 -1.24 -6.33
CA MET A 111 8.86 -0.14 -5.70
C MET A 111 10.36 -0.40 -5.55
N SER A 112 10.84 -1.59 -5.94
CA SER A 112 12.26 -1.96 -5.83
C SER A 112 13.23 -0.91 -6.41
N PRO A 113 13.04 -0.34 -7.62
CA PRO A 113 13.91 0.71 -8.13
C PRO A 113 13.90 1.96 -7.23
N VAL A 114 12.72 2.40 -6.77
CA VAL A 114 12.57 3.58 -5.90
C VAL A 114 13.28 3.35 -4.57
N PHE A 115 13.12 2.17 -3.96
CA PHE A 115 13.81 1.84 -2.71
C PHE A 115 15.33 1.73 -2.88
N ASN A 116 15.81 1.25 -4.02
CA ASN A 116 17.23 1.24 -4.32
C ASN A 116 17.78 2.66 -4.44
N ASP A 117 17.04 3.58 -5.06
CA ASP A 117 17.44 4.99 -5.16
C ASP A 117 17.47 5.65 -3.78
N VAL A 118 16.47 5.42 -2.94
CA VAL A 118 16.46 5.88 -1.53
C VAL A 118 17.68 5.34 -0.77
N TYR A 119 17.97 4.05 -0.92
CA TYR A 119 19.10 3.42 -0.25
C TYR A 119 20.44 4.04 -0.67
N ASN A 120 20.66 4.19 -1.97
CA ASN A 120 21.93 4.68 -2.51
C ASN A 120 22.15 6.17 -2.27
N ASN A 121 21.08 6.98 -2.36
CA ASN A 121 21.18 8.44 -2.32
C ASN A 121 21.00 9.02 -0.91
N ALA A 122 20.33 8.30 0.00
CA ALA A 122 20.05 8.77 1.34
C ALA A 122 20.67 7.89 2.43
N VAL A 123 20.30 6.59 2.47
CA VAL A 123 20.67 5.71 3.59
C VAL A 123 22.18 5.44 3.61
N MET A 124 22.77 5.08 2.47
CA MET A 124 24.19 4.78 2.37
C MET A 124 25.09 6.00 2.67
N PRO A 125 24.82 7.20 2.12
CA PRO A 125 25.58 8.41 2.48
C PRO A 125 25.40 8.83 3.94
N TYR A 126 24.21 8.65 4.51
CA TYR A 126 23.99 8.91 5.93
C TYR A 126 24.83 8.00 6.82
N MET A 127 24.85 6.69 6.54
CA MET A 127 25.56 5.70 7.36
C MET A 127 27.08 5.72 7.17
N GLN A 128 27.57 5.98 5.95
CA GLN A 128 28.99 5.82 5.62
C GLN A 128 29.75 7.14 5.45
N LYS A 129 29.06 8.21 5.03
CA LYS A 129 29.69 9.49 4.67
C LYS A 129 29.39 10.62 5.65
N GLY A 130 28.72 10.34 6.78
CA GLY A 130 28.40 11.37 7.78
C GLY A 130 27.44 12.46 7.29
N MET A 131 26.58 12.16 6.33
CA MET A 131 25.55 13.10 5.86
C MET A 131 24.65 13.49 7.02
N ALA A 132 24.31 14.78 7.15
CA ALA A 132 23.38 15.24 8.16
C ALA A 132 21.98 14.65 7.93
N PHE A 133 21.26 14.35 8.99
CA PHE A 133 19.94 13.71 8.94
C PHE A 133 18.93 14.46 8.04
N ASP A 134 18.89 15.79 8.13
CA ASP A 134 17.97 16.62 7.31
C ASP A 134 18.27 16.49 5.80
N LYS A 135 19.55 16.40 5.43
CA LYS A 135 19.95 16.19 4.03
C LYS A 135 19.62 14.78 3.55
N ALA A 136 19.78 13.78 4.42
CA ALA A 136 19.43 12.40 4.10
C ALA A 136 17.92 12.25 3.92
N LEU A 137 17.11 12.94 4.76
CA LEU A 137 15.65 12.95 4.66
C LEU A 137 15.20 13.58 3.32
N ALA A 138 15.75 14.73 2.96
CA ALA A 138 15.47 15.39 1.67
C ALA A 138 15.86 14.51 0.47
N ALA A 139 17.03 13.85 0.55
CA ALA A 139 17.49 12.92 -0.49
C ALA A 139 16.62 11.65 -0.58
N ALA A 140 16.00 11.20 0.52
CA ALA A 140 15.05 10.09 0.53
C ALA A 140 13.68 10.48 -0.04
N GLU A 141 13.25 11.73 0.17
CA GLU A 141 11.98 12.24 -0.34
C GLU A 141 11.96 12.27 -1.88
N GLU A 142 13.06 12.61 -2.53
CA GLU A 142 13.12 12.85 -3.97
C GLU A 142 12.70 11.65 -4.83
N PRO A 143 13.22 10.42 -4.64
CA PRO A 143 12.78 9.25 -5.41
C PRO A 143 11.29 8.92 -5.20
N ILE A 144 10.78 9.08 -3.97
CA ILE A 144 9.38 8.85 -3.63
C ILE A 144 8.49 9.91 -4.29
N ARG A 145 8.89 11.18 -4.25
CA ARG A 145 8.22 12.28 -4.93
C ARG A 145 8.14 12.03 -6.43
N ASN A 146 9.24 11.64 -7.05
CA ASN A 146 9.31 11.37 -8.49
C ASN A 146 8.38 10.21 -8.89
N PHE A 147 8.31 9.17 -8.08
CA PHE A 147 7.36 8.06 -8.27
C PHE A 147 5.92 8.57 -8.19
N MET A 148 5.54 9.30 -7.13
CA MET A 148 4.18 9.81 -6.98
C MET A 148 3.81 10.77 -8.11
N MET A 149 4.71 11.69 -8.50
CA MET A 149 4.46 12.63 -9.59
C MET A 149 4.17 11.92 -10.92
N LYS A 150 4.89 10.87 -11.27
CA LYS A 150 4.66 10.08 -12.49
C LYS A 150 3.32 9.37 -12.50
N GLN A 151 2.81 8.98 -11.34
CA GLN A 151 1.56 8.23 -11.22
C GLN A 151 0.33 9.11 -10.98
N THR A 152 0.54 10.40 -10.62
CA THR A 152 -0.56 11.33 -10.31
C THR A 152 -1.02 12.05 -11.57
N ARG A 153 -2.33 12.10 -11.77
CA ARG A 153 -2.95 12.86 -12.87
C ARG A 153 -2.84 14.36 -12.62
N GLU A 154 -2.60 15.13 -13.67
CA GLU A 154 -2.48 16.59 -13.59
C GLU A 154 -3.75 17.23 -13.02
N ASP A 155 -4.93 16.75 -13.41
CA ASP A 155 -6.22 17.24 -12.89
C ASP A 155 -6.32 17.10 -11.36
N ASP A 156 -5.83 15.99 -10.81
CA ASP A 156 -5.87 15.76 -9.37
C ASP A 156 -4.86 16.66 -8.63
N ILE A 157 -3.68 16.90 -9.22
CA ILE A 157 -2.73 17.88 -8.68
C ILE A 157 -3.36 19.28 -8.70
N GLY A 158 -3.96 19.69 -9.81
CA GLY A 158 -4.64 20.99 -9.96
C GLY A 158 -5.74 21.18 -8.92
N LEU A 159 -6.58 20.16 -8.72
CA LEU A 159 -7.65 20.18 -7.71
C LEU A 159 -7.10 20.47 -6.30
N PHE A 160 -6.09 19.73 -5.86
CA PHE A 160 -5.53 19.90 -4.51
C PHE A 160 -4.70 21.18 -4.36
N MET A 161 -4.10 21.69 -5.45
CA MET A 161 -3.46 23.01 -5.45
C MET A 161 -4.48 24.15 -5.24
N GLN A 162 -5.63 24.08 -5.94
CA GLN A 162 -6.73 25.02 -5.76
C GLN A 162 -7.30 24.97 -4.34
N MET A 163 -7.55 23.76 -3.79
CA MET A 163 -8.02 23.58 -2.41
C MET A 163 -7.03 24.15 -1.36
N ALA A 164 -5.74 24.11 -1.67
CA ALA A 164 -4.70 24.69 -0.82
C ALA A 164 -4.50 26.21 -1.03
N ASN A 165 -5.32 26.88 -1.85
CA ASN A 165 -5.17 28.28 -2.26
C ASN A 165 -3.77 28.58 -2.84
N LYS A 166 -3.17 27.63 -3.54
CA LYS A 166 -1.90 27.77 -4.24
C LYS A 166 -2.17 27.87 -5.72
N GLY A 167 -1.49 28.79 -6.41
CA GLY A 167 -1.57 28.89 -7.86
C GLY A 167 -1.05 27.62 -8.57
N GLU A 168 -1.20 27.60 -9.90
CA GLU A 168 -0.65 26.49 -10.70
C GLU A 168 0.87 26.39 -10.48
N PRO A 169 1.39 25.16 -10.26
CA PRO A 169 2.82 24.97 -10.01
C PRO A 169 3.61 25.24 -11.29
N ALA A 170 4.68 26.03 -11.18
CA ALA A 170 5.55 26.35 -12.32
C ALA A 170 6.23 25.12 -12.92
N ASN A 171 6.45 24.09 -12.12
CA ASN A 171 7.03 22.80 -12.53
C ASN A 171 6.66 21.71 -11.51
N ALA A 172 6.93 20.45 -11.85
CA ALA A 172 6.69 19.28 -11.00
C ALA A 172 7.38 19.37 -9.61
N ALA A 173 8.55 19.98 -9.54
CA ALA A 173 9.29 20.16 -8.29
C ALA A 173 8.67 21.23 -7.37
N ALA A 174 7.88 22.14 -7.92
CA ALA A 174 7.20 23.19 -7.16
C ALA A 174 5.93 22.71 -6.42
N VAL A 175 5.44 21.51 -6.71
CA VAL A 175 4.27 20.92 -6.03
C VAL A 175 4.66 20.58 -4.59
N PRO A 176 4.03 21.16 -3.55
CA PRO A 176 4.32 20.82 -2.17
C PRO A 176 3.98 19.35 -1.86
N PHE A 177 4.81 18.69 -1.05
CA PHE A 177 4.59 17.29 -0.69
C PHE A 177 3.23 17.06 0.00
N SER A 178 2.80 18.02 0.82
CA SER A 178 1.49 18.00 1.48
C SER A 178 0.29 18.05 0.52
N THR A 179 0.47 18.56 -0.69
CA THR A 179 -0.54 18.59 -1.75
C THR A 179 -0.42 17.37 -2.65
N LEU A 180 0.81 16.92 -2.91
CA LEU A 180 1.10 15.77 -3.77
C LEU A 180 0.55 14.45 -3.19
N VAL A 181 0.72 14.22 -1.89
CA VAL A 181 0.27 12.95 -1.27
C VAL A 181 -1.24 12.72 -1.42
N PRO A 182 -2.14 13.64 -1.06
CA PRO A 182 -3.58 13.43 -1.25
C PRO A 182 -3.97 13.39 -2.73
N ALA A 183 -3.32 14.15 -3.61
CA ALA A 183 -3.54 14.09 -5.05
C ALA A 183 -3.17 12.70 -5.61
N PHE A 184 -2.02 12.16 -5.19
CA PHE A 184 -1.57 10.82 -5.55
C PHE A 184 -2.57 9.75 -5.10
N ILE A 185 -2.98 9.76 -3.82
CA ILE A 185 -3.94 8.78 -3.30
C ILE A 185 -5.25 8.82 -4.11
N THR A 186 -5.78 10.01 -4.39
CA THR A 186 -6.99 10.18 -5.19
C THR A 186 -6.82 9.64 -6.62
N SER A 187 -5.68 9.90 -7.24
CA SER A 187 -5.33 9.39 -8.57
C SER A 187 -5.20 7.87 -8.58
N GLU A 188 -4.57 7.28 -7.54
CA GLU A 188 -4.47 5.83 -7.36
C GLU A 188 -5.84 5.17 -7.18
N LEU A 189 -6.73 5.79 -6.40
CA LEU A 189 -8.12 5.33 -6.25
C LEU A 189 -8.86 5.31 -7.59
N LYS A 190 -8.80 6.40 -8.37
CA LYS A 190 -9.40 6.45 -9.71
C LYS A 190 -8.86 5.37 -10.62
N SER A 191 -7.54 5.19 -10.65
CA SER A 191 -6.88 4.16 -11.46
C SER A 191 -7.27 2.75 -11.03
N ALA A 192 -7.30 2.48 -9.72
CA ALA A 192 -7.70 1.21 -9.16
C ALA A 192 -9.16 0.86 -9.51
N PHE A 193 -10.08 1.82 -9.39
CA PHE A 193 -11.48 1.60 -9.75
C PHE A 193 -11.66 1.42 -11.26
N THR A 194 -10.92 2.14 -12.09
CA THR A 194 -10.97 1.96 -13.55
C THR A 194 -10.51 0.57 -13.95
N ILE A 195 -9.36 0.11 -13.45
CA ILE A 195 -8.84 -1.24 -13.70
C ILE A 195 -9.80 -2.29 -13.15
N GLY A 196 -10.25 -2.10 -11.90
CA GLY A 196 -11.18 -3.01 -11.25
C GLY A 196 -12.51 -3.14 -12.01
N PHE A 197 -13.04 -2.04 -12.52
CA PHE A 197 -14.25 -2.03 -13.35
C PHE A 197 -14.05 -2.84 -14.64
N LEU A 198 -12.94 -2.65 -15.35
CA LEU A 198 -12.64 -3.41 -16.56
C LEU A 198 -12.55 -4.92 -16.29
N ILE A 199 -11.94 -5.29 -15.17
CA ILE A 199 -11.86 -6.69 -14.72
C ILE A 199 -13.27 -7.22 -14.36
N TYR A 200 -14.15 -6.37 -13.82
CA TYR A 200 -15.48 -6.78 -13.37
C TYR A 200 -16.44 -7.09 -14.53
N ILE A 201 -16.30 -6.40 -15.68
CA ILE A 201 -17.20 -6.53 -16.83
C ILE A 201 -17.43 -7.99 -17.28
N PRO A 202 -16.41 -8.82 -17.58
CA PRO A 202 -16.62 -10.18 -18.06
C PRO A 202 -17.40 -11.04 -17.05
N PHE A 203 -17.19 -10.82 -15.77
CA PHE A 203 -17.90 -11.57 -14.72
C PHE A 203 -19.38 -11.16 -14.60
N VAL A 204 -19.69 -9.87 -14.80
CA VAL A 204 -21.09 -9.39 -14.87
C VAL A 204 -21.81 -9.98 -16.07
N VAL A 205 -21.14 -10.11 -17.22
CA VAL A 205 -21.74 -10.75 -18.41
C VAL A 205 -22.13 -12.19 -18.11
N ILE A 206 -21.27 -12.95 -17.40
CA ILE A 206 -21.59 -14.32 -16.98
C ILE A 206 -22.81 -14.33 -16.04
N ASP A 207 -22.88 -13.40 -15.08
CA ASP A 207 -24.04 -13.30 -14.17
C ASP A 207 -25.34 -13.03 -14.94
N LEU A 208 -25.31 -12.13 -15.92
CA LEU A 208 -26.47 -11.79 -16.74
C LEU A 208 -26.95 -12.98 -17.58
N ILE A 209 -26.01 -13.72 -18.20
CA ILE A 209 -26.34 -14.91 -18.98
C ILE A 209 -26.99 -15.96 -18.09
N VAL A 210 -26.37 -16.31 -16.96
CA VAL A 210 -26.89 -17.28 -16.01
C VAL A 210 -28.27 -16.86 -15.47
N SER A 211 -28.42 -15.58 -15.11
CA SER A 211 -29.72 -15.06 -14.64
C SER A 211 -30.81 -15.19 -15.70
N SER A 212 -30.48 -14.86 -16.96
CA SER A 212 -31.44 -14.96 -18.08
C SER A 212 -31.91 -16.40 -18.31
N VAL A 213 -30.97 -17.36 -18.27
CA VAL A 213 -31.28 -18.80 -18.41
C VAL A 213 -32.16 -19.27 -17.25
N LEU A 214 -31.83 -18.95 -16.01
CA LEU A 214 -32.63 -19.36 -14.84
C LEU A 214 -34.01 -18.80 -14.86
N MET A 215 -34.17 -17.53 -15.26
CA MET A 215 -35.52 -16.92 -15.39
C MET A 215 -36.31 -17.59 -16.50
N SER A 216 -35.71 -17.94 -17.64
CA SER A 216 -36.41 -18.63 -18.73
C SER A 216 -36.90 -20.02 -18.34
N MET A 217 -36.19 -20.68 -17.41
CA MET A 217 -36.59 -21.99 -16.86
C MET A 217 -37.59 -21.89 -15.69
N GLY A 218 -38.02 -20.69 -15.31
CA GLY A 218 -38.92 -20.44 -14.19
C GLY A 218 -38.32 -20.61 -12.80
N MET A 219 -36.98 -20.70 -12.70
CA MET A 219 -36.25 -20.95 -11.44
C MET A 219 -35.98 -19.65 -10.68
N MET A 220 -37.05 -18.88 -10.37
CA MET A 220 -36.93 -17.54 -9.73
C MET A 220 -36.38 -17.59 -8.28
N MET A 221 -36.46 -18.72 -7.59
CA MET A 221 -36.03 -18.85 -6.20
C MET A 221 -34.52 -19.17 -6.04
N LEU A 222 -33.83 -19.50 -7.12
CA LEU A 222 -32.38 -19.79 -7.08
C LEU A 222 -31.57 -18.51 -7.24
N SER A 223 -30.55 -18.34 -6.39
CA SER A 223 -29.64 -17.22 -6.51
C SER A 223 -28.73 -17.38 -7.74
N PRO A 224 -28.82 -16.48 -8.75
CA PRO A 224 -27.97 -16.56 -9.94
C PRO A 224 -26.47 -16.51 -9.63
N MET A 225 -26.08 -15.75 -8.60
CA MET A 225 -24.69 -15.62 -8.18
C MET A 225 -24.09 -16.96 -7.73
N MET A 226 -24.86 -17.79 -7.01
CA MET A 226 -24.39 -19.11 -6.57
C MET A 226 -24.16 -20.07 -7.73
N ILE A 227 -24.95 -19.94 -8.78
CA ILE A 227 -24.87 -20.81 -9.96
C ILE A 227 -23.80 -20.31 -10.94
N SER A 228 -23.60 -19.00 -11.05
CA SER A 228 -22.59 -18.41 -11.92
C SER A 228 -21.16 -18.56 -11.39
N MET A 229 -20.97 -18.67 -10.07
CA MET A 229 -19.65 -18.74 -9.43
C MET A 229 -18.74 -19.84 -10.01
N PRO A 230 -19.16 -21.11 -10.18
CA PRO A 230 -18.32 -22.13 -10.78
C PRO A 230 -17.85 -21.78 -12.20
N PHE A 231 -18.72 -21.17 -13.01
CA PHE A 231 -18.38 -20.75 -14.39
C PHE A 231 -17.36 -19.62 -14.40
N LYS A 232 -17.49 -18.66 -13.46
CA LYS A 232 -16.53 -17.58 -13.29
C LYS A 232 -15.15 -18.11 -12.90
N LEU A 233 -15.10 -19.02 -11.92
CA LEU A 233 -13.84 -19.66 -11.51
C LEU A 233 -13.21 -20.47 -12.63
N MET A 234 -14.00 -21.25 -13.37
CA MET A 234 -13.52 -22.02 -14.50
C MET A 234 -12.93 -21.10 -15.59
N LEU A 235 -13.64 -20.04 -15.98
CA LEU A 235 -13.13 -19.06 -16.94
C LEU A 235 -11.83 -18.44 -16.45
N PHE A 236 -11.78 -18.01 -15.19
CA PHE A 236 -10.61 -17.36 -14.59
C PHE A 236 -9.37 -18.24 -14.62
N VAL A 237 -9.55 -19.55 -14.35
CA VAL A 237 -8.46 -20.53 -14.40
C VAL A 237 -8.04 -20.81 -15.84
N LEU A 238 -9.00 -20.96 -16.79
CA LEU A 238 -8.71 -21.24 -18.20
C LEU A 238 -7.89 -20.14 -18.88
N VAL A 239 -8.11 -18.89 -18.52
CA VAL A 239 -7.37 -17.75 -19.10
C VAL A 239 -6.09 -17.40 -18.33
N ASP A 240 -5.69 -18.19 -17.33
CA ASP A 240 -4.60 -17.86 -16.40
C ASP A 240 -4.77 -16.45 -15.79
N GLY A 241 -5.93 -16.21 -15.21
CA GLY A 241 -6.35 -14.88 -14.74
C GLY A 241 -5.41 -14.26 -13.72
N TRP A 242 -4.75 -15.06 -12.87
CA TRP A 242 -3.77 -14.54 -11.92
C TRP A 242 -2.57 -13.89 -12.63
N SER A 243 -1.98 -14.59 -13.60
CA SER A 243 -0.84 -14.11 -14.36
C SER A 243 -1.16 -12.83 -15.13
N LEU A 244 -2.34 -12.81 -15.79
CA LEU A 244 -2.81 -11.65 -16.55
C LEU A 244 -3.03 -10.43 -15.65
N ILE A 245 -3.69 -10.59 -14.52
CA ILE A 245 -4.01 -9.47 -13.63
C ILE A 245 -2.75 -8.94 -12.94
N LEU A 246 -1.91 -9.81 -12.38
CA LEU A 246 -0.68 -9.38 -11.72
C LEU A 246 0.29 -8.73 -12.71
N GLY A 247 0.41 -9.28 -13.93
CA GLY A 247 1.21 -8.70 -15.00
C GLY A 247 0.69 -7.33 -15.44
N SER A 248 -0.63 -7.18 -15.64
CA SER A 248 -1.25 -5.90 -16.00
C SER A 248 -1.09 -4.85 -14.90
N LEU A 249 -1.24 -5.25 -13.63
CA LEU A 249 -1.01 -4.36 -12.49
C LEU A 249 0.43 -3.87 -12.44
N ALA A 250 1.41 -4.77 -12.58
CA ALA A 250 2.81 -4.38 -12.61
C ALA A 250 3.12 -3.45 -13.79
N ALA A 251 2.60 -3.75 -14.98
CA ALA A 251 2.76 -2.94 -16.18
C ALA A 251 2.12 -1.54 -16.04
N SER A 252 1.04 -1.40 -15.27
CA SER A 252 0.35 -0.12 -15.06
C SER A 252 1.18 0.92 -14.29
N PHE A 253 2.30 0.52 -13.70
CA PHE A 253 3.26 1.41 -13.01
C PHE A 253 4.53 1.68 -13.84
N ALA A 254 4.70 0.98 -14.96
CA ALA A 254 5.90 1.10 -15.80
C ALA A 254 5.82 2.25 -16.83
N THR A 255 4.69 2.98 -16.87
CA THR A 255 4.44 4.10 -17.79
C THR A 255 4.89 5.43 -17.25
#